data_0267d2f86e683221d5b83e9a1a57810f
#
_entry.id   0267d2f86e683221d5b83e9a1a57810f
#
_cell.length_a   1.000
_cell.length_b   1.000
_cell.length_c   1.000
_cell.angle_alpha   90.00
_cell.angle_beta   90.00
_cell.angle_gamma   90.00
#
_symmetry.space_group_name_H-M   'P 1'
#
loop_
_entity.id
_entity.type
_entity.pdbx_description
1 polymer ?
#
loop_
_entity_poly.entity_id
_entity_poly.type
_entity_poly.pdbx_seq_one_letter_code
_entity_poly.pdbx_strand_id
1 'polypeptide(L)'
;MDNVKIGNKEVIALLVTITFNHIILNITKSIINLTGSSSLLNILYISIIVICYTCLICYFLQKFPTYDIIDISDYLGGKTLKCIIGIAYVAYFVFWAGILLNLFSSFLQIIYFPMTKLFYIIILFLISAITACNMKHNAVYRTIFIFFPFLIISTLILFLADIPYYEVSKIYPIFGNGPFPTFVSGLCNIFAFQVIAYIYFIPPIMKKPEDIKNISITAIVLSSIFLLLSVATIIFMFSGFVETDELMPLYSATKYIEFGSFFRKPDSIYLLIWILSFMSYLGITLKFSNRILRKITHIQNEILLNILIAIGIFIVSLLPKNRALSTFLSNTAYKYSFFILVIGISFSILFLANIKKIIRRWLSRVKTQSTL
;
A
#
# COMPACT_ATOMS: atom_id res chain seq x y z
N MET A 1 -25.20 9.35 0.33
CA MET A 1 -23.76 9.13 0.00
C MET A 1 -22.98 10.25 0.63
N ASP A 2 -22.12 9.94 1.58
CA ASP A 2 -21.36 10.97 2.27
C ASP A 2 -20.39 11.63 1.31
N ASN A 3 -20.60 12.92 1.07
CA ASN A 3 -19.74 13.77 0.24
C ASN A 3 -18.45 14.14 1.00
N VAL A 4 -17.77 13.13 1.55
CA VAL A 4 -16.48 13.34 2.18
C VAL A 4 -15.48 13.68 1.09
N LYS A 5 -15.07 14.93 1.02
CA LYS A 5 -14.02 15.38 0.12
C LYS A 5 -12.81 15.81 0.93
N ILE A 6 -11.67 15.22 0.62
CA ILE A 6 -10.38 15.47 1.26
C ILE A 6 -9.46 16.32 0.36
N GLY A 7 -8.56 17.06 1.00
CA GLY A 7 -7.60 17.92 0.30
C GLY A 7 -6.45 17.14 -0.32
N ASN A 8 -5.74 17.78 -1.24
CA ASN A 8 -4.62 17.16 -1.97
C ASN A 8 -3.53 16.60 -1.04
N LYS A 9 -3.16 17.35 0.01
CA LYS A 9 -2.14 16.94 0.99
C LYS A 9 -2.58 15.72 1.81
N GLU A 10 -3.88 15.66 2.18
CA GLU A 10 -4.46 14.52 2.90
C GLU A 10 -4.43 13.24 2.04
N VAL A 11 -4.68 13.37 0.72
CA VAL A 11 -4.59 12.23 -0.21
C VAL A 11 -3.14 11.74 -0.35
N ILE A 12 -2.17 12.64 -0.47
CA ILE A 12 -0.74 12.27 -0.53
C ILE A 12 -0.35 11.51 0.73
N ALA A 13 -0.70 12.06 1.91
CA ALA A 13 -0.39 11.41 3.19
C ALA A 13 -1.00 10.00 3.27
N LEU A 14 -2.26 9.84 2.85
CA LEU A 14 -2.94 8.55 2.78
C LEU A 14 -2.19 7.55 1.89
N LEU A 15 -1.88 7.95 0.66
CA LEU A 15 -1.23 7.08 -0.33
C LEU A 15 0.18 6.65 0.10
N VAL A 16 0.96 7.58 0.65
CA VAL A 16 2.31 7.28 1.16
C VAL A 16 2.25 6.36 2.38
N THR A 17 1.33 6.58 3.32
CA THR A 17 1.17 5.73 4.51
C THR A 17 0.86 4.27 4.14
N ILE A 18 0.07 4.04 3.07
CA ILE A 18 -0.21 2.70 2.58
C ILE A 18 1.08 1.99 2.16
N THR A 19 1.89 2.62 1.31
CA THR A 19 3.13 2.02 0.81
C THR A 19 4.16 1.85 1.93
N PHE A 20 4.24 2.83 2.84
CA PHE A 20 5.17 2.82 3.97
C PHE A 20 5.03 1.57 4.84
N ASN A 21 3.80 1.16 5.16
CA ASN A 21 3.56 -0.05 5.95
C ASN A 21 4.06 -1.32 5.26
N HIS A 22 3.99 -1.40 3.94
CA HIS A 22 4.57 -2.50 3.17
C HIS A 22 6.10 -2.48 3.18
N ILE A 23 6.71 -1.29 3.06
CA ILE A 23 8.16 -1.12 3.06
C ILE A 23 8.75 -1.63 4.38
N ILE A 24 8.15 -1.28 5.52
CA ILE A 24 8.65 -1.68 6.83
C ILE A 24 8.56 -3.19 7.03
N LEU A 25 7.45 -3.82 6.63
CA LEU A 25 7.16 -5.18 7.03
C LEU A 25 7.99 -6.25 6.31
N ASN A 26 8.01 -6.26 4.99
CA ASN A 26 8.60 -7.40 4.28
C ASN A 26 9.14 -7.11 2.87
N ILE A 27 8.73 -6.02 2.24
CA ILE A 27 9.03 -5.77 0.83
C ILE A 27 10.52 -5.58 0.61
N THR A 28 11.19 -4.83 1.48
CA THR A 28 12.63 -4.59 1.40
C THR A 28 13.42 -5.89 1.36
N LYS A 29 13.11 -6.84 2.25
CA LYS A 29 13.71 -8.17 2.27
C LYS A 29 13.45 -8.95 0.98
N SER A 30 12.22 -8.92 0.48
CA SER A 30 11.84 -9.60 -0.78
C SER A 30 12.63 -9.08 -1.97
N ILE A 31 12.82 -7.76 -2.07
CA ILE A 31 13.59 -7.14 -3.15
C ILE A 31 15.06 -7.54 -3.05
N ILE A 32 15.67 -7.44 -1.86
CA ILE A 32 17.08 -7.77 -1.65
C ILE A 32 17.36 -9.24 -1.93
N ASN A 33 16.49 -10.14 -1.50
CA ASN A 33 16.65 -11.58 -1.77
C ASN A 33 16.63 -11.91 -3.26
N LEU A 34 15.85 -11.17 -4.06
CA LEU A 34 15.78 -11.38 -5.51
C LEU A 34 16.96 -10.78 -6.26
N THR A 35 17.36 -9.55 -5.91
CA THR A 35 18.31 -8.75 -6.71
C THR A 35 19.68 -8.58 -6.04
N GLY A 36 19.81 -8.92 -4.75
CA GLY A 36 21.06 -8.74 -4.00
C GLY A 36 21.41 -7.26 -3.84
N SER A 37 22.70 -6.93 -3.94
CA SER A 37 23.22 -5.55 -3.85
C SER A 37 22.71 -4.63 -4.96
N SER A 38 22.25 -5.17 -6.11
CA SER A 38 21.64 -4.39 -7.20
C SER A 38 20.21 -3.91 -6.91
N SER A 39 19.67 -4.15 -5.71
CA SER A 39 18.33 -3.73 -5.32
C SER A 39 18.10 -2.23 -5.49
N LEU A 40 19.13 -1.39 -5.26
CA LEU A 40 19.01 0.05 -5.46
C LEU A 40 18.76 0.41 -6.94
N LEU A 41 19.51 -0.23 -7.86
CA LEU A 41 19.29 -0.06 -9.30
C LEU A 41 17.90 -0.58 -9.70
N ASN A 42 17.49 -1.72 -9.17
CA ASN A 42 16.17 -2.27 -9.43
C ASN A 42 15.06 -1.32 -8.99
N ILE A 43 15.14 -0.73 -7.78
CA ILE A 43 14.13 0.21 -7.28
C ILE A 43 14.06 1.46 -8.14
N LEU A 44 15.19 2.04 -8.56
CA LEU A 44 15.19 3.19 -9.48
C LEU A 44 14.47 2.82 -10.79
N TYR A 45 14.80 1.69 -11.36
CA TYR A 45 14.22 1.18 -12.60
C TYR A 45 12.70 0.97 -12.47
N ILE A 46 12.25 0.21 -11.46
CA ILE A 46 10.80 -0.02 -11.28
C ILE A 46 10.04 1.25 -10.91
N SER A 47 10.65 2.19 -10.19
CA SER A 47 10.02 3.48 -9.86
C SER A 47 9.68 4.28 -11.12
N ILE A 48 10.59 4.33 -12.10
CA ILE A 48 10.34 5.00 -13.39
C ILE A 48 9.16 4.33 -14.10
N ILE A 49 9.15 2.99 -14.16
CA ILE A 49 8.05 2.23 -14.79
C ILE A 49 6.72 2.51 -14.09
N VAL A 50 6.69 2.51 -12.76
CA VAL A 50 5.49 2.79 -11.96
C VAL A 50 5.00 4.21 -12.17
N ILE A 51 5.88 5.20 -12.25
CA ILE A 51 5.51 6.59 -12.56
C ILE A 51 4.86 6.66 -13.95
N CYS A 52 5.47 6.06 -14.98
CA CYS A 52 4.92 6.03 -16.33
C CYS A 52 3.54 5.35 -16.35
N TYR A 53 3.41 4.20 -15.68
CA TYR A 53 2.14 3.47 -15.57
C TYR A 53 1.07 4.29 -14.84
N THR A 54 1.44 4.96 -13.75
CA THR A 54 0.52 5.84 -13.01
C THR A 54 0.08 7.04 -13.85
N CYS A 55 0.97 7.62 -14.66
CA CYS A 55 0.58 8.68 -15.60
C CYS A 55 -0.51 8.20 -16.57
N LEU A 56 -0.40 6.97 -17.09
CA LEU A 56 -1.42 6.38 -17.95
C LEU A 56 -2.75 6.16 -17.23
N ILE A 57 -2.72 5.59 -16.02
CA ILE A 57 -3.91 5.41 -15.18
C ILE A 57 -4.60 6.76 -14.94
N CYS A 58 -3.85 7.76 -14.49
CA CYS A 58 -4.39 9.08 -14.18
C CYS A 58 -4.95 9.78 -15.41
N TYR A 59 -4.30 9.67 -16.57
CA TYR A 59 -4.81 10.19 -17.84
C TYR A 59 -6.19 9.62 -18.18
N PHE A 60 -6.39 8.33 -17.95
CA PHE A 60 -7.70 7.70 -18.19
C PHE A 60 -8.73 8.05 -17.10
N LEU A 61 -8.31 8.09 -15.82
CA LEU A 61 -9.19 8.44 -14.70
C LEU A 61 -9.70 9.89 -14.78
N GLN A 62 -8.90 10.83 -15.24
CA GLN A 62 -9.31 12.24 -15.44
C GLN A 62 -10.50 12.39 -16.37
N LYS A 63 -10.73 11.42 -17.26
CA LYS A 63 -11.95 11.39 -18.09
C LYS A 63 -13.21 10.99 -17.31
N PHE A 64 -13.05 10.46 -16.07
CA PHE A 64 -14.13 10.03 -15.17
C PHE A 64 -13.95 10.65 -13.76
N PRO A 65 -14.00 11.98 -13.59
CA PRO A 65 -13.51 12.66 -12.39
C PRO A 65 -14.30 12.33 -11.10
N THR A 66 -15.54 11.84 -11.22
CA THR A 66 -16.42 11.49 -10.08
C THR A 66 -16.57 9.99 -9.86
N TYR A 67 -15.97 9.17 -10.72
CA TYR A 67 -16.11 7.72 -10.72
C TYR A 67 -14.86 7.05 -10.19
N ASP A 68 -15.03 6.02 -9.39
CA ASP A 68 -13.98 5.04 -9.10
C ASP A 68 -14.08 3.83 -10.06
N ILE A 69 -13.16 2.89 -9.89
CA ILE A 69 -13.11 1.71 -10.77
C ILE A 69 -14.40 0.88 -10.73
N ILE A 70 -15.12 0.89 -9.61
CA ILE A 70 -16.40 0.18 -9.46
C ILE A 70 -17.49 0.85 -10.29
N ASP A 71 -17.56 2.18 -10.27
CA ASP A 71 -18.50 2.96 -11.08
C ASP A 71 -18.18 2.84 -12.57
N ILE A 72 -16.88 2.80 -12.92
CA ILE A 72 -16.40 2.60 -14.28
C ILE A 72 -16.73 1.18 -14.77
N SER A 73 -16.66 0.17 -13.90
CA SER A 73 -17.09 -1.20 -14.21
C SER A 73 -18.58 -1.28 -14.50
N ASP A 74 -19.41 -0.54 -13.72
CA ASP A 74 -20.85 -0.42 -13.97
C ASP A 74 -21.14 0.22 -15.35
N TYR A 75 -20.42 1.30 -15.68
CA TYR A 75 -20.52 1.96 -16.99
C TYR A 75 -20.14 1.02 -18.15
N LEU A 76 -19.15 0.16 -17.97
CA LEU A 76 -18.65 -0.74 -19.00
C LEU A 76 -19.56 -1.96 -19.23
N GLY A 77 -19.86 -2.72 -18.16
CA GLY A 77 -20.53 -4.03 -18.21
C GLY A 77 -21.74 -4.17 -17.28
N GLY A 78 -22.27 -3.02 -16.76
CA GLY A 78 -23.46 -3.02 -15.92
C GLY A 78 -23.25 -3.62 -14.53
N LYS A 79 -24.38 -3.89 -13.85
CA LYS A 79 -24.41 -4.33 -12.45
C LYS A 79 -23.59 -5.61 -12.18
N THR A 80 -23.58 -6.54 -13.13
CA THR A 80 -22.85 -7.81 -12.99
C THR A 80 -21.35 -7.58 -12.88
N LEU A 81 -20.75 -6.81 -13.80
CA LEU A 81 -19.33 -6.50 -13.78
C LEU A 81 -18.95 -5.67 -12.54
N LYS A 82 -19.80 -4.73 -12.17
CA LYS A 82 -19.69 -3.96 -10.91
C LYS A 82 -19.56 -4.86 -9.70
N CYS A 83 -20.46 -5.84 -9.55
CA CYS A 83 -20.44 -6.76 -8.42
C CYS A 83 -19.20 -7.63 -8.42
N ILE A 84 -18.79 -8.21 -9.57
CA ILE A 84 -17.62 -9.07 -9.68
C ILE A 84 -16.35 -8.29 -9.26
N ILE A 85 -16.13 -7.12 -9.84
CA ILE A 85 -14.95 -6.32 -9.55
C ILE A 85 -14.97 -5.79 -8.10
N GLY A 86 -16.15 -5.42 -7.61
CA GLY A 86 -16.28 -4.98 -6.22
C GLY A 86 -15.97 -6.08 -5.22
N ILE A 87 -16.46 -7.30 -5.41
CA ILE A 87 -16.14 -8.45 -4.56
C ILE A 87 -14.65 -8.78 -4.64
N ALA A 88 -14.07 -8.76 -5.85
CA ALA A 88 -12.65 -9.01 -6.05
C ALA A 88 -11.76 -8.02 -5.29
N TYR A 89 -12.09 -6.72 -5.31
CA TYR A 89 -11.33 -5.71 -4.56
C TYR A 89 -11.52 -5.81 -3.06
N VAL A 90 -12.74 -6.08 -2.57
CA VAL A 90 -12.98 -6.30 -1.13
C VAL A 90 -12.18 -7.52 -0.65
N ALA A 91 -12.24 -8.63 -1.39
CA ALA A 91 -11.47 -9.82 -1.07
C ALA A 91 -9.95 -9.52 -1.08
N TYR A 92 -9.46 -8.77 -2.07
CA TYR A 92 -8.07 -8.33 -2.16
C TYR A 92 -7.67 -7.51 -0.93
N PHE A 93 -8.42 -6.46 -0.58
CA PHE A 93 -8.09 -5.61 0.56
C PHE A 93 -8.17 -6.35 1.90
N VAL A 94 -9.20 -7.15 2.12
CA VAL A 94 -9.39 -7.95 3.34
C VAL A 94 -8.29 -8.98 3.48
N PHE A 95 -7.95 -9.69 2.41
CA PHE A 95 -6.94 -10.73 2.44
C PHE A 95 -5.56 -10.16 2.79
N TRP A 96 -5.18 -9.06 2.11
CA TRP A 96 -3.85 -8.48 2.34
C TRP A 96 -3.74 -7.76 3.68
N ALA A 97 -4.79 -7.09 4.13
CA ALA A 97 -4.82 -6.51 5.47
C ALA A 97 -4.69 -7.59 6.55
N GLY A 98 -5.33 -8.76 6.36
CA GLY A 98 -5.21 -9.89 7.28
C GLY A 98 -3.80 -10.48 7.34
N ILE A 99 -3.17 -10.71 6.18
CA ILE A 99 -1.79 -11.24 6.14
C ILE A 99 -0.80 -10.25 6.75
N LEU A 100 -0.90 -8.97 6.44
CA LEU A 100 -0.03 -7.95 7.03
C LEU A 100 -0.27 -7.80 8.54
N LEU A 101 -1.51 -7.91 8.99
CA LEU A 101 -1.85 -7.88 10.41
C LEU A 101 -1.25 -9.08 11.15
N ASN A 102 -1.27 -10.28 10.54
CA ASN A 102 -0.58 -11.45 11.10
C ASN A 102 0.93 -11.21 11.23
N LEU A 103 1.58 -10.72 10.17
CA LEU A 103 3.04 -10.44 10.17
C LEU A 103 3.41 -9.43 11.24
N PHE A 104 2.69 -8.29 11.29
CA PHE A 104 2.98 -7.24 12.26
C PHE A 104 2.71 -7.67 13.71
N SER A 105 1.59 -8.36 13.95
CA SER A 105 1.25 -8.88 15.27
C SER A 105 2.23 -9.95 15.73
N SER A 106 2.69 -10.82 14.83
CA SER A 106 3.71 -11.83 15.12
C SER A 106 5.05 -11.20 15.50
N PHE A 107 5.43 -10.12 14.80
CA PHE A 107 6.62 -9.34 15.14
C PHE A 107 6.51 -8.73 16.55
N LEU A 108 5.40 -8.07 16.86
CA LEU A 108 5.16 -7.49 18.19
C LEU A 108 5.15 -8.55 19.28
N GLN A 109 4.53 -9.71 19.02
CA GLN A 109 4.51 -10.82 19.95
C GLN A 109 5.90 -11.26 20.34
N ILE A 110 6.80 -11.46 19.37
CA ILE A 110 8.12 -12.01 19.61
C ILE A 110 9.00 -11.03 20.37
N ILE A 111 8.95 -9.75 20.04
CA ILE A 111 9.89 -8.76 20.58
C ILE A 111 9.40 -8.15 21.88
N TYR A 112 8.10 -7.84 21.96
CA TYR A 112 7.56 -7.06 23.08
C TYR A 112 6.58 -7.84 23.98
N PHE A 113 5.87 -8.81 23.42
CA PHE A 113 4.80 -9.51 24.13
C PHE A 113 4.90 -11.04 24.07
N PRO A 114 6.07 -11.65 24.47
CA PRO A 114 6.29 -13.09 24.28
C PRO A 114 5.30 -13.98 25.02
N MET A 115 4.74 -13.49 26.11
CA MET A 115 3.72 -14.22 26.91
C MET A 115 2.30 -14.01 26.42
N THR A 116 2.06 -13.09 25.47
CA THR A 116 0.72 -12.77 24.99
C THR A 116 0.41 -13.60 23.76
N LYS A 117 -0.78 -14.25 23.72
CA LYS A 117 -1.20 -14.97 22.51
C LYS A 117 -1.44 -13.99 21.35
N LEU A 118 -1.00 -14.36 20.16
CA LEU A 118 -1.12 -13.57 18.93
C LEU A 118 -2.52 -13.00 18.68
N PHE A 119 -3.53 -13.82 18.94
CA PHE A 119 -4.94 -13.50 18.85
C PHE A 119 -5.34 -12.21 19.60
N TYR A 120 -4.83 -11.96 20.81
CA TYR A 120 -5.16 -10.75 21.56
C TYR A 120 -4.57 -9.48 20.92
N ILE A 121 -3.36 -9.57 20.37
CA ILE A 121 -2.72 -8.47 19.66
C ILE A 121 -3.53 -8.12 18.42
N ILE A 122 -3.94 -9.13 17.64
CA ILE A 122 -4.76 -8.95 16.42
C ILE A 122 -6.09 -8.26 16.77
N ILE A 123 -6.80 -8.72 17.82
CA ILE A 123 -8.07 -8.12 18.23
C ILE A 123 -7.89 -6.65 18.62
N LEU A 124 -6.84 -6.31 19.35
CA LEU A 124 -6.58 -4.93 19.78
C LEU A 124 -6.45 -4.00 18.56
N PHE A 125 -5.72 -4.43 17.53
CA PHE A 125 -5.60 -3.67 16.29
C PHE A 125 -6.93 -3.51 15.55
N LEU A 126 -7.74 -4.56 15.50
CA LEU A 126 -9.04 -4.51 14.82
C LEU A 126 -10.05 -3.63 15.56
N ILE A 127 -10.10 -3.70 16.91
CA ILE A 127 -10.96 -2.83 17.71
C ILE A 127 -10.57 -1.37 17.47
N SER A 128 -9.28 -1.05 17.48
CA SER A 128 -8.81 0.33 17.22
C SER A 128 -9.15 0.81 15.81
N ALA A 129 -9.03 -0.05 14.79
CA ALA A 129 -9.40 0.28 13.42
C ALA A 129 -10.92 0.47 13.25
N ILE A 130 -11.75 -0.37 13.87
CA ILE A 130 -13.22 -0.25 13.85
C ILE A 130 -13.65 1.05 14.54
N THR A 131 -13.10 1.36 15.73
CA THR A 131 -13.43 2.58 16.45
C THR A 131 -13.05 3.82 15.66
N ALA A 132 -11.85 3.85 15.06
CA ALA A 132 -11.41 4.94 14.20
C ALA A 132 -12.34 5.12 12.97
N CYS A 133 -12.78 4.02 12.35
CA CYS A 133 -13.69 4.07 11.21
C CYS A 133 -15.11 4.53 11.56
N ASN A 134 -15.57 4.24 12.77
CA ASN A 134 -16.91 4.62 13.24
C ASN A 134 -16.96 6.07 13.80
N MET A 135 -15.82 6.73 13.96
CA MET A 135 -15.78 8.16 14.27
C MET A 135 -16.28 8.99 13.06
N LYS A 136 -16.49 10.31 13.26
CA LYS A 136 -16.98 11.22 12.20
C LYS A 136 -16.24 11.01 10.89
N HIS A 137 -16.97 11.09 9.78
CA HIS A 137 -16.58 10.65 8.43
C HIS A 137 -15.15 10.97 7.96
N ASN A 138 -14.55 12.05 8.44
CA ASN A 138 -13.21 12.48 8.06
C ASN A 138 -12.13 12.18 9.11
N ALA A 139 -12.47 11.58 10.25
CA ALA A 139 -11.54 11.41 11.36
C ALA A 139 -10.30 10.60 10.92
N VAL A 140 -10.50 9.47 10.25
CA VAL A 140 -9.40 8.61 9.77
C VAL A 140 -8.43 9.40 8.87
N TYR A 141 -8.93 10.15 7.89
CA TYR A 141 -8.10 10.91 6.95
C TYR A 141 -7.33 12.04 7.63
N ARG A 142 -7.98 12.73 8.58
CA ARG A 142 -7.34 13.80 9.37
C ARG A 142 -6.29 13.24 10.32
N THR A 143 -6.57 12.13 10.98
CA THR A 143 -5.60 11.44 11.85
C THR A 143 -4.36 11.07 11.07
N ILE A 144 -4.51 10.47 9.89
CA ILE A 144 -3.38 10.14 9.01
C ILE A 144 -2.58 11.38 8.66
N PHE A 145 -3.25 12.48 8.29
CA PHE A 145 -2.58 13.71 7.92
C PHE A 145 -1.80 14.34 9.09
N ILE A 146 -2.33 14.25 10.31
CA ILE A 146 -1.65 14.75 11.52
C ILE A 146 -0.42 13.89 11.84
N PHE A 147 -0.52 12.57 11.74
CA PHE A 147 0.60 11.67 12.04
C PHE A 147 1.65 11.58 10.93
N PHE A 148 1.29 11.95 9.70
CA PHE A 148 2.18 11.84 8.55
C PHE A 148 3.52 12.59 8.69
N PRO A 149 3.59 13.85 9.16
CA PRO A 149 4.86 14.52 9.41
C PRO A 149 5.73 13.78 10.43
N PHE A 150 5.14 13.26 11.50
CA PHE A 150 5.88 12.50 12.53
C PHE A 150 6.47 11.22 11.94
N LEU A 151 5.71 10.54 11.09
CA LEU A 151 6.17 9.34 10.39
C LEU A 151 7.36 9.65 9.47
N ILE A 152 7.29 10.72 8.68
CA ILE A 152 8.38 11.14 7.80
C ILE A 152 9.61 11.53 8.62
N ILE A 153 9.45 12.43 9.59
CA ILE A 153 10.56 12.96 10.37
C ILE A 153 11.28 11.84 11.14
N SER A 154 10.52 10.96 11.81
CA SER A 154 11.12 9.84 12.55
C SER A 154 11.90 8.89 11.65
N THR A 155 11.37 8.57 10.47
CA THR A 155 12.03 7.68 9.52
C THR A 155 13.30 8.34 8.94
N LEU A 156 13.27 9.64 8.66
CA LEU A 156 14.46 10.38 8.23
C LEU A 156 15.53 10.43 9.33
N ILE A 157 15.14 10.64 10.58
CA ILE A 157 16.07 10.61 11.73
C ILE A 157 16.72 9.22 11.84
N LEU A 158 15.94 8.14 11.65
CA LEU A 158 16.47 6.78 11.63
C LEU A 158 17.55 6.65 10.56
N PHE A 159 17.26 6.98 9.30
CA PHE A 159 18.22 6.85 8.22
C PHE A 159 19.49 7.68 8.45
N LEU A 160 19.35 8.90 9.01
CA LEU A 160 20.51 9.75 9.33
C LEU A 160 21.33 9.18 10.49
N ALA A 161 20.69 8.61 11.49
CA ALA A 161 21.36 8.01 12.64
C ALA A 161 22.11 6.69 12.30
N ASP A 162 21.68 6.01 11.23
CA ASP A 162 22.34 4.80 10.75
C ASP A 162 23.58 5.07 9.89
N ILE A 163 23.79 6.30 9.39
CA ILE A 163 24.92 6.66 8.50
C ILE A 163 26.30 6.27 9.07
N PRO A 164 26.60 6.46 10.37
CA PRO A 164 27.90 6.05 10.95
C PRO A 164 28.20 4.56 10.83
N TYR A 165 27.17 3.73 10.66
CA TYR A 165 27.29 2.26 10.57
C TYR A 165 27.29 1.75 9.14
N TYR A 166 27.25 2.65 8.14
CA TYR A 166 27.22 2.27 6.73
C TYR A 166 28.60 1.89 6.21
N GLU A 167 28.68 0.74 5.59
CA GLU A 167 29.83 0.26 4.86
C GLU A 167 29.53 0.29 3.35
N VAL A 168 30.01 1.31 2.66
CA VAL A 168 29.75 1.51 1.22
C VAL A 168 30.29 0.37 0.35
N SER A 169 31.33 -0.34 0.83
CA SER A 169 31.88 -1.54 0.15
C SER A 169 30.85 -2.65 -0.04
N LYS A 170 29.80 -2.73 0.80
CA LYS A 170 28.74 -3.74 0.73
C LYS A 170 27.83 -3.61 -0.50
N ILE A 171 27.94 -2.53 -1.28
CA ILE A 171 27.23 -2.39 -2.57
C ILE A 171 27.80 -3.31 -3.65
N TYR A 172 29.02 -3.78 -3.49
CA TYR A 172 29.64 -4.67 -4.47
C TYR A 172 29.24 -6.15 -4.27
N PRO A 173 29.00 -6.89 -5.38
CA PRO A 173 29.04 -6.45 -6.79
C PRO A 173 27.83 -5.58 -7.16
N ILE A 174 28.04 -4.55 -8.01
CA ILE A 174 26.99 -3.57 -8.38
C ILE A 174 25.73 -4.24 -9.00
N PHE A 175 25.94 -5.32 -9.76
CA PHE A 175 24.83 -6.08 -10.35
C PHE A 175 24.30 -7.22 -9.46
N GLY A 176 24.72 -7.30 -8.19
CA GLY A 176 24.21 -8.24 -7.20
C GLY A 176 24.10 -9.67 -7.73
N ASN A 177 22.87 -10.19 -7.82
CA ASN A 177 22.58 -11.52 -8.36
C ASN A 177 22.64 -11.61 -9.91
N GLY A 178 23.01 -10.51 -10.58
CA GLY A 178 23.19 -10.44 -12.03
C GLY A 178 22.21 -9.50 -12.73
N PRO A 179 22.46 -9.15 -14.02
CA PRO A 179 21.60 -8.24 -14.77
C PRO A 179 20.19 -8.78 -14.98
N PHE A 180 20.02 -10.09 -15.22
CA PHE A 180 18.71 -10.70 -15.42
C PHE A 180 17.81 -10.61 -14.17
N PRO A 181 18.26 -10.99 -12.95
CA PRO A 181 17.51 -10.73 -11.72
C PRO A 181 17.21 -9.25 -11.50
N THR A 182 18.12 -8.34 -11.85
CA THR A 182 17.96 -6.91 -11.64
C THR A 182 16.87 -6.31 -12.55
N PHE A 183 16.89 -6.58 -13.85
CA PHE A 183 16.05 -5.88 -14.82
C PHE A 183 14.86 -6.69 -15.33
N VAL A 184 14.95 -8.01 -15.38
CA VAL A 184 13.88 -8.86 -15.90
C VAL A 184 13.05 -9.45 -14.76
N SER A 185 13.64 -10.30 -13.92
CA SER A 185 12.91 -10.86 -12.77
C SER A 185 12.50 -9.79 -11.77
N GLY A 186 13.32 -8.74 -11.60
CA GLY A 186 13.08 -7.61 -10.73
C GLY A 186 11.90 -6.71 -11.13
N LEU A 187 11.36 -6.84 -12.36
CA LEU A 187 10.07 -6.23 -12.73
C LEU A 187 8.94 -6.67 -11.81
N CYS A 188 9.02 -7.90 -11.29
CA CYS A 188 8.06 -8.37 -10.32
C CYS A 188 7.95 -7.46 -9.08
N ASN A 189 9.02 -6.74 -8.71
CA ASN A 189 9.05 -5.88 -7.53
C ASN A 189 8.15 -4.62 -7.65
N ILE A 190 7.53 -4.38 -8.83
CA ILE A 190 6.47 -3.37 -8.99
C ILE A 190 5.36 -3.53 -7.95
N PHE A 191 5.11 -4.76 -7.45
CA PHE A 191 4.13 -5.00 -6.39
C PHE A 191 4.43 -4.27 -5.07
N ALA A 192 5.66 -3.77 -4.87
CA ALA A 192 6.02 -2.90 -3.75
C ALA A 192 5.18 -1.61 -3.71
N PHE A 193 4.69 -1.17 -4.86
CA PHE A 193 3.86 0.02 -4.99
C PHE A 193 2.35 -0.31 -4.88
N GLN A 194 1.95 -0.88 -3.74
CA GLN A 194 0.54 -1.20 -3.46
C GLN A 194 -0.39 0.00 -3.60
N VAL A 195 0.12 1.19 -3.44
CA VAL A 195 -0.61 2.45 -3.60
C VAL A 195 -1.40 2.51 -4.91
N ILE A 196 -0.93 1.86 -5.98
CA ILE A 196 -1.62 1.80 -7.28
C ILE A 196 -3.04 1.24 -7.14
N ALA A 197 -3.24 0.22 -6.29
CA ALA A 197 -4.56 -0.36 -6.05
C ALA A 197 -5.56 0.67 -5.49
N TYR A 198 -5.09 1.61 -4.68
CA TYR A 198 -5.91 2.64 -4.07
C TYR A 198 -6.15 3.84 -5.00
N ILE A 199 -5.23 4.16 -5.90
CA ILE A 199 -5.37 5.27 -6.86
C ILE A 199 -6.67 5.15 -7.66
N TYR A 200 -7.11 3.93 -8.01
CA TYR A 200 -8.36 3.70 -8.72
C TYR A 200 -9.62 4.15 -7.96
N PHE A 201 -9.51 4.35 -6.64
CA PHE A 201 -10.64 4.75 -5.76
C PHE A 201 -10.57 6.20 -5.30
N ILE A 202 -9.50 6.92 -5.64
CA ILE A 202 -9.23 8.27 -5.16
C ILE A 202 -10.13 9.36 -5.80
N PRO A 203 -10.44 9.35 -7.13
CA PRO A 203 -11.11 10.48 -7.78
C PRO A 203 -12.38 10.98 -7.07
N PRO A 204 -13.32 10.12 -6.65
CA PRO A 204 -14.57 10.60 -6.06
C PRO A 204 -14.42 11.13 -4.62
N ILE A 205 -13.29 10.91 -3.94
CA ILE A 205 -13.08 11.46 -2.60
C ILE A 205 -12.28 12.77 -2.59
N MET A 206 -11.72 13.18 -3.72
CA MET A 206 -10.95 14.42 -3.83
C MET A 206 -11.83 15.66 -3.94
N LYS A 207 -11.35 16.77 -3.36
CA LYS A 207 -11.93 18.10 -3.61
C LYS A 207 -11.71 18.53 -5.07
N LYS A 208 -10.52 18.24 -5.63
CA LYS A 208 -10.12 18.56 -7.00
C LYS A 208 -9.65 17.30 -7.73
N PRO A 209 -10.57 16.54 -8.37
CA PRO A 209 -10.22 15.31 -9.09
C PRO A 209 -9.24 15.50 -10.27
N GLU A 210 -9.16 16.70 -10.81
CA GLU A 210 -8.21 17.10 -11.87
C GLU A 210 -6.76 16.98 -11.43
N ASP A 211 -6.45 17.17 -10.13
CA ASP A 211 -5.11 17.09 -9.57
C ASP A 211 -4.62 15.65 -9.33
N ILE A 212 -5.43 14.62 -9.64
CA ILE A 212 -5.10 13.22 -9.35
C ILE A 212 -3.74 12.80 -9.88
N LYS A 213 -3.34 13.29 -11.07
CA LYS A 213 -2.06 12.98 -11.68
C LYS A 213 -0.90 13.46 -10.81
N ASN A 214 -0.90 14.74 -10.44
CA ASN A 214 0.17 15.35 -9.66
C ASN A 214 0.26 14.71 -8.27
N ILE A 215 -0.88 14.47 -7.63
CA ILE A 215 -0.97 13.84 -6.31
C ILE A 215 -0.43 12.41 -6.33
N SER A 216 -0.84 11.61 -7.32
CA SER A 216 -0.41 10.21 -7.43
C SER A 216 1.08 10.12 -7.74
N ILE A 217 1.60 10.96 -8.63
CA ILE A 217 3.04 11.00 -8.93
C ILE A 217 3.83 11.42 -7.69
N THR A 218 3.40 12.47 -6.98
CA THR A 218 4.07 12.90 -5.74
C THR A 218 4.09 11.79 -4.70
N ALA A 219 2.98 11.08 -4.52
CA ALA A 219 2.91 9.96 -3.58
C ALA A 219 3.86 8.81 -3.97
N ILE A 220 3.95 8.48 -5.26
CA ILE A 220 4.86 7.43 -5.75
C ILE A 220 6.32 7.85 -5.61
N VAL A 221 6.66 9.09 -5.94
CA VAL A 221 8.04 9.60 -5.79
C VAL A 221 8.46 9.57 -4.33
N LEU A 222 7.63 10.04 -3.40
CA LEU A 222 7.92 9.94 -1.96
C LEU A 222 8.08 8.49 -1.51
N SER A 223 7.18 7.60 -1.93
CA SER A 223 7.27 6.17 -1.63
C SER A 223 8.53 5.52 -2.20
N SER A 224 8.95 5.92 -3.40
CA SER A 224 10.21 5.46 -4.02
C SER A 224 11.43 5.89 -3.23
N ILE A 225 11.45 7.14 -2.75
CA ILE A 225 12.53 7.67 -1.91
C ILE A 225 12.61 6.87 -0.60
N PHE A 226 11.48 6.63 0.07
CA PHE A 226 11.46 5.81 1.28
C PHE A 226 11.93 4.38 1.03
N LEU A 227 11.51 3.77 -0.08
CA LEU A 227 11.93 2.42 -0.43
C LEU A 227 13.44 2.37 -0.73
N LEU A 228 13.96 3.35 -1.46
CA LEU A 228 15.40 3.48 -1.74
C LEU A 228 16.22 3.62 -0.46
N LEU A 229 15.84 4.55 0.42
CA LEU A 229 16.53 4.77 1.68
C LEU A 229 16.48 3.53 2.58
N SER A 230 15.32 2.87 2.65
CA SER A 230 15.15 1.64 3.43
C SER A 230 16.04 0.51 2.95
N VAL A 231 16.11 0.30 1.63
CA VAL A 231 16.97 -0.75 1.04
C VAL A 231 18.44 -0.37 1.14
N ALA A 232 18.79 0.92 0.97
CA ALA A 232 20.16 1.41 1.16
C ALA A 232 20.67 1.12 2.58
N THR A 233 19.86 1.48 3.60
CA THR A 233 20.19 1.19 5.01
C THR A 233 20.47 -0.30 5.22
N ILE A 234 19.59 -1.16 4.71
CA ILE A 234 19.75 -2.61 4.90
C ILE A 234 21.01 -3.14 4.19
N ILE A 235 21.26 -2.72 2.94
CA ILE A 235 22.43 -3.17 2.19
C ILE A 235 23.74 -2.68 2.84
N PHE A 236 23.80 -1.42 3.23
CA PHE A 236 25.03 -0.84 3.79
C PHE A 236 25.32 -1.33 5.22
N MET A 237 24.30 -1.69 6.00
CA MET A 237 24.49 -2.23 7.35
C MET A 237 24.73 -3.74 7.37
N PHE A 238 23.91 -4.52 6.64
CA PHE A 238 23.84 -5.98 6.81
C PHE A 238 24.43 -6.79 5.65
N SER A 239 24.95 -6.14 4.59
CA SER A 239 25.30 -6.77 3.31
C SER A 239 24.07 -7.28 2.51
N GLY A 240 24.29 -7.59 1.21
CA GLY A 240 23.20 -8.02 0.31
C GLY A 240 22.57 -9.39 0.64
N PHE A 241 23.06 -10.09 1.66
CA PHE A 241 22.46 -11.29 2.23
C PHE A 241 21.88 -10.91 3.61
N VAL A 242 20.62 -10.48 3.61
CA VAL A 242 19.88 -10.35 4.87
C VAL A 242 19.66 -11.77 5.39
N GLU A 243 20.26 -12.10 6.53
CA GLU A 243 20.07 -13.40 7.16
C GLU A 243 18.58 -13.72 7.23
N THR A 244 18.24 -14.95 6.88
CA THR A 244 16.86 -15.42 6.68
C THR A 244 15.98 -15.28 7.92
N ASP A 245 16.56 -15.06 9.09
CA ASP A 245 15.87 -15.06 10.37
C ASP A 245 15.40 -13.68 10.85
N GLU A 246 15.84 -12.59 10.24
CA GLU A 246 15.37 -11.26 10.64
C GLU A 246 13.95 -10.97 10.14
N LEU A 247 13.06 -10.72 11.11
CA LEU A 247 11.64 -10.46 10.84
C LEU A 247 11.40 -9.14 10.13
N MET A 248 12.10 -8.11 10.58
CA MET A 248 12.01 -6.74 10.08
C MET A 248 13.41 -6.13 10.02
N PRO A 249 14.08 -6.15 8.86
CA PRO A 249 15.45 -5.65 8.74
C PRO A 249 15.61 -4.18 9.14
N LEU A 250 14.63 -3.33 8.85
CA LEU A 250 14.63 -1.93 9.27
C LEU A 250 14.57 -1.76 10.79
N TYR A 251 13.81 -2.62 11.49
CA TYR A 251 13.82 -2.60 12.94
C TYR A 251 15.16 -3.05 13.50
N SER A 252 15.78 -4.03 12.87
CA SER A 252 17.13 -4.46 13.29
C SER A 252 18.16 -3.34 13.15
N ALA A 253 18.03 -2.50 12.12
CA ALA A 253 18.86 -1.30 11.98
C ALA A 253 18.71 -0.35 13.17
N THR A 254 17.48 -0.12 13.66
CA THR A 254 17.26 0.79 14.81
C THR A 254 17.96 0.36 16.09
N LYS A 255 18.31 -0.92 16.24
CA LYS A 255 19.01 -1.43 17.43
C LYS A 255 20.48 -1.01 17.51
N TYR A 256 21.08 -0.65 16.38
CA TYR A 256 22.47 -0.19 16.31
C TYR A 256 22.60 1.29 16.66
N ILE A 257 21.49 2.04 16.69
CA ILE A 257 21.49 3.47 16.96
C ILE A 257 21.70 3.69 18.47
N GLU A 258 22.77 4.40 18.83
CA GLU A 258 23.06 4.84 20.20
C GLU A 258 23.08 6.36 20.24
N PHE A 259 22.15 6.97 20.97
CA PHE A 259 22.17 8.41 21.28
C PHE A 259 22.78 8.68 22.66
N GLY A 260 24.10 8.53 22.76
CA GLY A 260 24.83 8.73 24.02
C GLY A 260 24.40 7.79 25.14
N SER A 261 24.75 8.13 26.38
CA SER A 261 24.42 7.31 27.56
C SER A 261 22.95 7.41 27.99
N PHE A 262 22.23 8.43 27.53
CA PHE A 262 20.87 8.75 27.98
C PHE A 262 19.77 8.03 27.17
N PHE A 263 19.96 7.84 25.86
CA PHE A 263 18.99 7.23 24.96
C PHE A 263 19.53 5.92 24.35
N ARG A 264 19.46 4.84 25.13
CA ARG A 264 19.99 3.54 24.72
C ARG A 264 19.05 2.68 23.90
N LYS A 265 17.77 3.05 23.78
CA LYS A 265 16.75 2.25 23.05
C LYS A 265 15.81 3.14 22.25
N PRO A 266 16.27 3.76 21.16
CA PRO A 266 15.40 4.54 20.28
C PRO A 266 14.40 3.67 19.51
N ASP A 267 14.62 2.36 19.42
CA ASP A 267 13.78 1.37 18.75
C ASP A 267 12.32 1.42 19.21
N SER A 268 12.08 1.67 20.51
CA SER A 268 10.72 1.77 21.06
C SER A 268 9.93 2.98 20.52
N ILE A 269 10.60 4.10 20.22
CA ILE A 269 9.95 5.29 19.65
C ILE A 269 9.55 5.01 18.20
N TYR A 270 10.44 4.41 17.42
CA TYR A 270 10.15 4.03 16.05
C TYR A 270 9.00 3.02 15.98
N LEU A 271 9.01 2.03 16.88
CA LEU A 271 7.92 1.08 16.97
C LEU A 271 6.57 1.74 17.22
N LEU A 272 6.50 2.70 18.15
CA LEU A 272 5.26 3.40 18.46
C LEU A 272 4.70 4.12 17.22
N ILE A 273 5.57 4.78 16.45
CA ILE A 273 5.18 5.46 15.22
C ILE A 273 4.71 4.46 14.16
N TRP A 274 5.37 3.30 14.06
CA TRP A 274 4.96 2.24 13.14
C TRP A 274 3.62 1.61 13.53
N ILE A 275 3.36 1.42 14.82
CA ILE A 275 2.04 0.97 15.32
C ILE A 275 0.95 1.95 14.88
N LEU A 276 1.15 3.25 15.08
CA LEU A 276 0.19 4.28 14.68
C LEU A 276 -0.02 4.31 13.16
N SER A 277 1.06 4.14 12.39
CA SER A 277 0.99 4.03 10.93
C SER A 277 0.20 2.81 10.49
N PHE A 278 0.42 1.66 11.14
CA PHE A 278 -0.27 0.42 10.82
C PHE A 278 -1.77 0.47 11.19
N MET A 279 -2.11 1.04 12.34
CA MET A 279 -3.51 1.32 12.69
C MET A 279 -4.20 2.21 11.65
N SER A 280 -3.48 3.22 11.15
CA SER A 280 -3.97 4.09 10.07
C SER A 280 -4.21 3.31 8.78
N TYR A 281 -3.29 2.42 8.40
CA TYR A 281 -3.44 1.54 7.25
C TYR A 281 -4.68 0.63 7.34
N LEU A 282 -4.90 0.00 8.49
CA LEU A 282 -6.10 -0.80 8.71
C LEU A 282 -7.38 0.03 8.59
N GLY A 283 -7.39 1.24 9.17
CA GLY A 283 -8.51 2.18 9.07
C GLY A 283 -8.80 2.58 7.62
N ILE A 284 -7.76 2.86 6.81
CA ILE A 284 -7.91 3.14 5.37
C ILE A 284 -8.55 1.95 4.67
N THR A 285 -8.02 0.75 4.89
CA THR A 285 -8.46 -0.48 4.22
C THR A 285 -9.93 -0.79 4.56
N LEU A 286 -10.33 -0.64 5.83
CA LEU A 286 -11.72 -0.76 6.26
C LEU A 286 -12.63 0.24 5.54
N LYS A 287 -12.24 1.52 5.48
CA LYS A 287 -13.03 2.58 4.82
C LYS A 287 -13.22 2.32 3.32
N PHE A 288 -12.16 1.93 2.61
CA PHE A 288 -12.29 1.62 1.17
C PHE A 288 -13.13 0.36 0.94
N SER A 289 -12.92 -0.70 1.71
CA SER A 289 -13.73 -1.93 1.61
C SER A 289 -15.21 -1.68 1.92
N ASN A 290 -15.50 -0.90 2.98
CA ASN A 290 -16.86 -0.49 3.34
C ASN A 290 -17.53 0.28 2.18
N ARG A 291 -16.83 1.26 1.61
CA ARG A 291 -17.33 2.05 0.49
C ARG A 291 -17.66 1.18 -0.73
N ILE A 292 -16.82 0.20 -1.06
CA ILE A 292 -17.06 -0.74 -2.15
C ILE A 292 -18.27 -1.60 -1.85
N LEU A 293 -18.36 -2.19 -0.64
CA LEU A 293 -19.50 -3.02 -0.25
C LEU A 293 -20.82 -2.25 -0.30
N ARG A 294 -20.87 -1.03 0.20
CA ARG A 294 -22.07 -0.16 0.10
C ARG A 294 -22.52 0.06 -1.34
N LYS A 295 -21.59 0.21 -2.28
CA LYS A 295 -21.91 0.37 -3.70
C LYS A 295 -22.47 -0.88 -4.35
N ILE A 296 -22.11 -2.06 -3.84
CA ILE A 296 -22.54 -3.35 -4.42
C ILE A 296 -23.80 -3.87 -3.75
N THR A 297 -23.86 -3.82 -2.41
CA THR A 297 -24.94 -4.43 -1.61
C THR A 297 -26.08 -3.47 -1.30
N HIS A 298 -25.87 -2.16 -1.48
CA HIS A 298 -26.81 -1.09 -1.07
C HIS A 298 -27.12 -1.04 0.44
N ILE A 299 -26.37 -1.78 1.29
CA ILE A 299 -26.51 -1.74 2.75
C ILE A 299 -26.02 -0.39 3.26
N GLN A 300 -26.87 0.32 4.03
CA GLN A 300 -26.56 1.65 4.54
C GLN A 300 -25.88 1.66 5.91
N ASN A 301 -25.98 0.55 6.66
CA ASN A 301 -25.38 0.46 8.00
C ASN A 301 -23.85 0.31 7.92
N GLU A 302 -23.15 1.44 8.09
CA GLU A 302 -21.68 1.48 8.03
C GLU A 302 -21.01 0.68 9.13
N ILE A 303 -21.59 0.70 10.35
CA ILE A 303 -21.03 0.01 11.52
C ILE A 303 -21.07 -1.50 11.29
N LEU A 304 -22.20 -2.02 10.81
CA LEU A 304 -22.34 -3.44 10.49
C LEU A 304 -21.30 -3.87 9.44
N LEU A 305 -21.15 -3.11 8.38
CA LEU A 305 -20.16 -3.41 7.32
C LEU A 305 -18.73 -3.37 7.85
N ASN A 306 -18.37 -2.38 8.68
CA ASN A 306 -17.04 -2.31 9.27
C ASN A 306 -16.75 -3.54 10.15
N ILE A 307 -17.74 -4.01 10.92
CA ILE A 307 -17.61 -5.23 11.75
C ILE A 307 -17.44 -6.47 10.87
N LEU A 308 -18.25 -6.61 9.80
CA LEU A 308 -18.15 -7.76 8.89
C LEU A 308 -16.78 -7.81 8.17
N ILE A 309 -16.28 -6.67 7.72
CA ILE A 309 -14.95 -6.58 7.08
C ILE A 309 -13.87 -6.92 8.10
N ALA A 310 -13.96 -6.41 9.33
CA ALA A 310 -12.99 -6.69 10.38
C ALA A 310 -12.99 -8.17 10.78
N ILE A 311 -14.15 -8.84 10.83
CA ILE A 311 -14.24 -10.30 11.02
C ILE A 311 -13.54 -11.02 9.86
N GLY A 312 -13.74 -10.58 8.62
CA GLY A 312 -13.03 -11.12 7.46
C GLY A 312 -11.51 -10.98 7.59
N ILE A 313 -11.00 -9.79 7.97
CA ILE A 313 -9.57 -9.54 8.22
C ILE A 313 -9.07 -10.43 9.36
N PHE A 314 -9.84 -10.58 10.43
CA PHE A 314 -9.51 -11.44 11.57
C PHE A 314 -9.34 -12.90 11.15
N ILE A 315 -10.30 -13.47 10.42
CA ILE A 315 -10.24 -14.85 9.93
C ILE A 315 -9.01 -15.04 9.07
N VAL A 316 -8.75 -14.13 8.11
CA VAL A 316 -7.58 -14.20 7.25
C VAL A 316 -6.28 -14.07 8.04
N SER A 317 -6.23 -13.23 9.06
CA SER A 317 -5.02 -13.07 9.89
C SER A 317 -4.67 -14.33 10.71
N LEU A 318 -5.61 -15.23 10.91
CA LEU A 318 -5.37 -16.51 11.59
C LEU A 318 -5.05 -17.68 10.64
N LEU A 319 -5.17 -17.48 9.31
CA LEU A 319 -4.89 -18.54 8.33
C LEU A 319 -3.42 -19.01 8.34
N PRO A 320 -2.41 -18.12 8.44
CA PRO A 320 -1.04 -18.58 8.46
C PRO A 320 -0.70 -19.31 9.77
N LYS A 321 -0.45 -20.60 9.70
CA LYS A 321 -0.08 -21.44 10.87
C LYS A 321 1.38 -21.23 11.30
N ASN A 322 2.23 -20.72 10.42
CA ASN A 322 3.65 -20.45 10.68
C ASN A 322 4.13 -19.26 9.86
N ARG A 323 5.30 -18.73 10.22
CA ARG A 323 5.92 -17.59 9.54
C ARG A 323 6.24 -17.86 8.07
N ALA A 324 6.71 -19.07 7.75
CA ALA A 324 7.04 -19.42 6.38
C ALA A 324 5.84 -19.25 5.46
N LEU A 325 4.65 -19.67 5.92
CA LEU A 325 3.40 -19.49 5.17
C LEU A 325 3.01 -18.00 5.07
N SER A 326 3.14 -17.21 6.14
CA SER A 326 2.87 -15.76 6.10
C SER A 326 3.77 -15.05 5.11
N THR A 327 5.07 -15.37 5.12
CA THR A 327 6.05 -14.78 4.21
C THR A 327 5.81 -15.24 2.76
N PHE A 328 5.48 -16.51 2.54
CA PHE A 328 5.12 -17.03 1.22
C PHE A 328 3.89 -16.31 0.67
N LEU A 329 2.82 -16.19 1.47
CA LEU A 329 1.62 -15.47 1.07
C LEU A 329 1.92 -14.01 0.75
N SER A 330 2.64 -13.31 1.64
CA SER A 330 2.94 -11.89 1.45
C SER A 330 3.86 -11.60 0.26
N ASN A 331 4.69 -12.53 -0.17
CA ASN A 331 5.59 -12.33 -1.31
C ASN A 331 5.00 -12.91 -2.61
N THR A 332 4.52 -14.14 -2.58
CA THR A 332 4.13 -14.86 -3.79
C THR A 332 2.68 -14.63 -4.16
N ALA A 333 1.74 -14.95 -3.25
CA ALA A 333 0.31 -14.80 -3.54
C ALA A 333 -0.08 -13.32 -3.74
N TYR A 334 0.50 -12.42 -2.93
CA TYR A 334 0.32 -10.98 -3.08
C TYR A 334 0.76 -10.49 -4.45
N LYS A 335 1.95 -10.84 -4.86
CA LYS A 335 2.50 -10.46 -6.16
C LYS A 335 1.56 -10.84 -7.31
N TYR A 336 1.12 -12.10 -7.37
CA TYR A 336 0.24 -12.54 -8.44
C TYR A 336 -1.13 -11.87 -8.41
N SER A 337 -1.74 -11.73 -7.22
CA SER A 337 -3.03 -11.04 -7.10
C SER A 337 -2.94 -9.56 -7.49
N PHE A 338 -1.83 -8.89 -7.16
CA PHE A 338 -1.56 -7.51 -7.55
C PHE A 338 -1.46 -7.38 -9.08
N PHE A 339 -0.66 -8.22 -9.73
CA PHE A 339 -0.51 -8.17 -11.19
C PHE A 339 -1.82 -8.49 -11.91
N ILE A 340 -2.56 -9.50 -11.47
CA ILE A 340 -3.82 -9.89 -12.12
C ILE A 340 -4.89 -8.82 -11.90
N LEU A 341 -5.19 -8.45 -10.66
CA LEU A 341 -6.31 -7.58 -10.36
C LEU A 341 -5.98 -6.11 -10.62
N VAL A 342 -4.85 -5.62 -10.08
CA VAL A 342 -4.55 -4.18 -10.09
C VAL A 342 -3.96 -3.74 -11.42
N ILE A 343 -2.96 -4.48 -11.92
CA ILE A 343 -2.30 -4.12 -13.18
C ILE A 343 -3.15 -4.59 -14.39
N GLY A 344 -3.57 -5.86 -14.41
CA GLY A 344 -4.25 -6.45 -15.56
C GLY A 344 -5.72 -6.02 -15.68
N ILE A 345 -6.56 -6.52 -14.77
CA ILE A 345 -8.02 -6.36 -14.87
C ILE A 345 -8.44 -4.90 -14.76
N SER A 346 -7.93 -4.18 -13.77
CA SER A 346 -8.37 -2.78 -13.53
C SER A 346 -7.94 -1.84 -14.64
N PHE A 347 -6.73 -1.99 -15.16
CA PHE A 347 -6.29 -1.22 -16.31
C PHE A 347 -7.10 -1.54 -17.57
N SER A 348 -7.38 -2.81 -17.83
CA SER A 348 -8.21 -3.23 -18.97
C SER A 348 -9.62 -2.63 -18.92
N ILE A 349 -10.26 -2.65 -17.73
CA ILE A 349 -11.58 -2.03 -17.54
C ILE A 349 -11.51 -0.54 -17.82
N LEU A 350 -10.52 0.14 -17.27
CA LEU A 350 -10.33 1.57 -17.44
C LEU A 350 -10.08 1.94 -18.92
N PHE A 351 -9.26 1.17 -19.60
CA PHE A 351 -8.95 1.34 -21.03
C PHE A 351 -10.19 1.13 -21.89
N LEU A 352 -10.90 0.01 -21.72
CA LEU A 352 -12.12 -0.31 -22.47
C LEU A 352 -13.26 0.70 -22.23
N ALA A 353 -13.43 1.18 -20.99
CA ALA A 353 -14.40 2.20 -20.67
C ALA A 353 -14.10 3.54 -21.38
N ASN A 354 -12.82 3.89 -21.51
CA ASN A 354 -12.41 5.08 -22.26
C ASN A 354 -12.70 4.93 -23.76
N ILE A 355 -12.44 3.77 -24.36
CA ILE A 355 -12.79 3.47 -25.76
C ILE A 355 -14.32 3.61 -25.95
N LYS A 356 -15.11 2.98 -25.08
CA LYS A 356 -16.58 3.06 -25.13
C LYS A 356 -17.09 4.52 -25.06
N LYS A 357 -16.44 5.35 -24.23
CA LYS A 357 -16.79 6.78 -24.12
C LYS A 357 -16.48 7.55 -25.40
N ILE A 358 -15.35 7.27 -26.05
CA ILE A 358 -14.95 7.89 -27.34
C ILE A 358 -15.95 7.50 -28.43
N ILE A 359 -16.27 6.21 -28.57
CA ILE A 359 -17.21 5.71 -29.58
C ILE A 359 -18.59 6.34 -29.39
N ARG A 360 -19.11 6.41 -28.15
CA ARG A 360 -20.41 7.05 -27.87
C ARG A 360 -20.42 8.54 -28.26
N ARG A 361 -19.34 9.27 -27.98
CA ARG A 361 -19.22 10.68 -28.39
C ARG A 361 -19.17 10.84 -29.91
N TRP A 362 -18.50 9.95 -30.60
CA TRP A 362 -18.44 9.97 -32.07
C TRP A 362 -19.81 9.70 -32.68
N LEU A 363 -20.52 8.66 -32.23
CA LEU A 363 -21.86 8.30 -32.70
C LEU A 363 -22.90 9.42 -32.44
N SER A 364 -22.79 10.12 -31.30
CA SER A 364 -23.68 11.26 -31.04
C SER A 364 -23.45 12.43 -32.01
N ARG A 365 -22.19 12.70 -32.38
CA ARG A 365 -21.86 13.75 -33.38
C ARG A 365 -22.38 13.41 -34.78
N VAL A 366 -22.22 12.16 -35.20
CA VAL A 366 -22.71 11.67 -36.51
C VAL A 366 -24.23 11.80 -36.58
N LYS A 367 -24.97 11.42 -35.50
CA LYS A 367 -26.43 11.60 -35.47
C LYS A 367 -26.88 13.07 -35.57
N THR A 368 -26.16 13.98 -34.92
CA THR A 368 -26.49 15.42 -34.98
C THR A 368 -26.25 15.99 -36.37
N GLN A 369 -25.27 15.50 -37.13
CA GLN A 369 -25.00 15.92 -38.50
C GLN A 369 -25.98 15.30 -39.54
N SER A 370 -26.58 14.15 -39.24
CA SER A 370 -27.59 13.53 -40.13
C SER A 370 -29.00 14.05 -39.95
N THR A 371 -29.23 14.93 -38.96
CA THR A 371 -30.53 15.59 -38.67
C THR A 371 -30.56 17.07 -39.10
N LEU A 372 -29.46 17.57 -39.63
CA LEU A 372 -29.33 18.87 -40.34
C LEU A 372 -29.35 18.66 -41.87
#